data_cb953da98479b4f3a99c65782a4d42db
#
_entry.id   cb953da98479b4f3a99c65782a4d42db
#
_cell.length_a   1.000
_cell.length_b   1.000
_cell.length_c   1.000
_cell.angle_alpha   90.00
_cell.angle_beta   90.00
_cell.angle_gamma   90.00
#
_symmetry.space_group_name_H-M   'P 1'
#
loop_
_entity.id
_entity.type
_entity.pdbx_description
1 polymer ?
#
loop_
_entity_poly.entity_id
_entity_poly.type
_entity_poly.pdbx_seq_one_letter_code
_entity_poly.pdbx_strand_id
1 'polypeptide(L)'
;MHVQEITISNRTREKAENLKVLFNNLKILEWGDLTDFHMIINATSLGLNNETINLDFSSLGHDKLFYDVIYNPQETPFLKTGKQLGNTTENGKTMFVYQALEAFKLWHNIEPKVNTDLFKLLDND
;
A
#
# COMPACT_ATOMS: atom_id res chain seq x y z
N MET A 1 17.61 -4.14 -0.30
CA MET A 1 17.14 -2.77 -0.59
C MET A 1 17.06 -2.03 0.74
N HIS A 2 17.75 -0.91 0.89
CA HIS A 2 17.65 -0.12 2.12
C HIS A 2 16.73 1.07 1.84
N VAL A 3 15.66 1.19 2.63
CA VAL A 3 14.80 2.37 2.62
C VAL A 3 15.55 3.49 3.33
N GLN A 4 15.76 4.61 2.64
CA GLN A 4 16.51 5.74 3.18
C GLN A 4 15.66 6.58 4.13
N GLU A 5 14.39 6.76 3.81
CA GLU A 5 13.47 7.62 4.56
C GLU A 5 12.07 7.05 4.47
N ILE A 6 11.35 7.09 5.58
CA ILE A 6 9.92 6.77 5.64
C ILE A 6 9.19 7.99 6.18
N THR A 7 8.25 8.48 5.39
CA THR A 7 7.33 9.55 5.79
C THR A 7 5.95 8.96 5.97
N ILE A 8 5.28 9.28 7.06
CA ILE A 8 3.92 8.83 7.36
C ILE A 8 2.98 10.03 7.45
N SER A 9 1.81 9.89 6.85
CA SER A 9 0.69 10.81 6.97
C SER A 9 -0.55 10.04 7.39
N ASN A 10 -1.31 10.58 8.33
CA ASN A 10 -2.55 9.96 8.79
C ASN A 10 -3.57 11.05 9.17
N ARG A 11 -4.83 10.84 8.80
CA ARG A 11 -5.92 11.78 9.14
C ARG A 11 -5.99 12.10 10.63
N THR A 12 -5.70 11.11 11.49
CA THR A 12 -5.54 11.30 12.94
C THR A 12 -4.05 11.39 13.24
N ARG A 13 -3.52 12.60 13.38
CA ARG A 13 -2.09 12.89 13.58
C ARG A 13 -1.49 12.11 14.75
N GLU A 14 -2.21 12.02 15.87
CA GLU A 14 -1.76 11.29 17.06
C GLU A 14 -1.35 9.84 16.77
N LYS A 15 -2.03 9.16 15.84
CA LYS A 15 -1.66 7.79 15.44
C LYS A 15 -0.29 7.74 14.75
N ALA A 16 0.03 8.75 13.94
CA ALA A 16 1.35 8.85 13.31
C ALA A 16 2.43 9.16 14.35
N GLU A 17 2.14 10.04 15.30
CA GLU A 17 3.07 10.38 16.39
C GLU A 17 3.35 9.19 17.31
N ASN A 18 2.36 8.37 17.62
CA ASN A 18 2.54 7.14 18.38
C ASN A 18 3.46 6.14 17.66
N LEU A 19 3.37 6.04 16.34
CA LEU A 19 4.31 5.22 15.55
C LEU A 19 5.72 5.80 15.58
N LYS A 20 5.89 7.12 15.54
CA LYS A 20 7.19 7.76 15.62
C LYS A 20 7.91 7.49 16.95
N VAL A 21 7.18 7.32 18.04
CA VAL A 21 7.76 6.91 19.33
C VAL A 21 8.42 5.53 19.24
N LEU A 22 7.84 4.63 18.44
CA LEU A 22 8.36 3.27 18.24
C LEU A 22 9.48 3.22 17.18
N PHE A 23 9.45 4.14 16.20
CA PHE A 23 10.36 4.16 15.05
C PHE A 23 10.95 5.56 14.86
N ASN A 24 12.10 5.80 15.44
CA ASN A 24 12.74 7.14 15.47
C ASN A 24 13.03 7.75 14.09
N ASN A 25 13.11 6.92 13.05
CA ASN A 25 13.45 7.35 11.68
C ASN A 25 12.23 7.81 10.87
N LEU A 26 11.02 7.79 11.47
CA LEU A 26 9.82 8.25 10.79
C LEU A 26 9.75 9.78 10.73
N LYS A 27 9.47 10.32 9.56
CA LYS A 27 8.97 11.68 9.40
C LYS A 27 7.45 11.68 9.42
N ILE A 28 6.86 12.72 9.99
CA ILE A 28 5.42 12.93 9.98
C ILE A 28 5.10 14.07 9.03
N LEU A 29 4.14 13.85 8.16
CA LEU A 29 3.58 14.83 7.26
C LEU A 29 2.12 15.08 7.65
N GLU A 30 1.66 16.32 7.53
CA GLU A 30 0.24 16.63 7.74
C GLU A 30 -0.64 15.92 6.71
N TRP A 31 -1.84 15.55 7.12
CA TRP A 31 -2.80 14.96 6.20
C TRP A 31 -3.24 16.00 5.16
N GLY A 32 -3.07 15.67 3.91
CA GLY A 32 -3.33 16.58 2.78
C GLY A 32 -2.06 17.10 2.12
N ASP A 33 -0.93 17.04 2.80
CA ASP A 33 0.37 17.41 2.23
C ASP A 33 1.00 16.22 1.52
N LEU A 34 1.83 16.53 0.52
CA LEU A 34 2.67 15.58 -0.18
C LEU A 34 4.13 16.03 -0.15
N THR A 35 5.02 15.07 -0.13
CA THR A 35 6.46 15.27 -0.31
C THR A 35 6.91 14.47 -1.53
N ASP A 36 8.11 14.71 -2.05
CA ASP A 36 8.64 13.84 -3.09
C ASP A 36 8.92 12.44 -2.51
N PHE A 37 8.63 11.41 -3.31
CA PHE A 37 8.77 10.01 -2.93
C PHE A 37 9.11 9.15 -4.14
N HIS A 38 9.68 7.96 -3.91
CA HIS A 38 9.81 6.91 -4.92
C HIS A 38 8.61 5.95 -4.89
N MET A 39 8.06 5.73 -3.69
CA MET A 39 6.90 4.86 -3.47
C MET A 39 5.93 5.52 -2.50
N ILE A 40 4.65 5.48 -2.81
CA ILE A 40 3.57 5.81 -1.90
C ILE A 40 2.71 4.59 -1.65
N ILE A 41 2.37 4.37 -0.38
CA ILE A 41 1.59 3.20 0.05
C ILE A 41 0.29 3.68 0.69
N ASN A 42 -0.83 3.28 0.12
CA ASN A 42 -2.12 3.39 0.78
C ASN A 42 -2.28 2.20 1.75
N ALA A 43 -2.15 2.46 3.04
CA ALA A 43 -2.40 1.50 4.12
C ALA A 43 -3.65 1.90 4.92
N THR A 44 -4.59 2.61 4.31
CA THR A 44 -5.87 3.01 4.90
C THR A 44 -7.01 2.13 4.37
N SER A 45 -8.21 2.32 4.89
CA SER A 45 -9.43 1.71 4.33
C SER A 45 -10.04 2.48 3.15
N LEU A 46 -9.48 3.64 2.79
CA LEU A 46 -9.98 4.44 1.67
C LEU A 46 -9.72 3.71 0.35
N GLY A 47 -10.77 3.42 -0.37
CA GLY A 47 -10.75 2.64 -1.62
C GLY A 47 -11.52 1.33 -1.54
N LEU A 48 -11.84 0.81 -0.35
CA LEU A 48 -12.64 -0.42 -0.19
C LEU A 48 -14.04 -0.28 -0.78
N ASN A 49 -14.67 0.90 -0.63
CA ASN A 49 -15.97 1.22 -1.19
C ASN A 49 -15.85 2.34 -2.25
N ASN A 50 -14.77 2.35 -3.01
CA ASN A 50 -14.46 3.37 -4.02
C ASN A 50 -14.28 4.80 -3.48
N GLU A 51 -13.97 4.95 -2.20
CA GLU A 51 -13.60 6.27 -1.66
C GLU A 51 -12.28 6.73 -2.26
N THR A 52 -12.15 8.04 -2.46
CA THR A 52 -10.91 8.65 -2.95
C THR A 52 -10.04 9.15 -1.81
N ILE A 53 -8.73 9.07 -1.98
CA ILE A 53 -7.78 9.80 -1.15
C ILE A 53 -7.67 11.20 -1.75
N ASN A 54 -8.13 12.20 -1.01
CA ASN A 54 -8.13 13.58 -1.48
C ASN A 54 -6.75 14.22 -1.32
N LEU A 55 -5.82 13.79 -2.17
CA LEU A 55 -4.46 14.33 -2.29
C LEU A 55 -4.23 14.75 -3.75
N ASP A 56 -3.57 15.88 -3.95
CA ASP A 56 -3.20 16.35 -5.29
C ASP A 56 -1.86 15.76 -5.72
N PHE A 57 -1.90 14.70 -6.51
CA PHE A 57 -0.72 14.03 -7.05
C PHE A 57 -0.20 14.66 -8.36
N SER A 58 -0.84 15.68 -8.90
CA SER A 58 -0.55 16.23 -10.23
C SER A 58 0.87 16.80 -10.38
N SER A 59 1.49 17.22 -9.26
CA SER A 59 2.82 17.82 -9.24
C SER A 59 3.97 16.80 -9.07
N LEU A 60 3.69 15.50 -8.90
CA LEU A 60 4.69 14.53 -8.45
C LEU A 60 5.54 13.87 -9.54
N GLY A 61 5.31 14.17 -10.81
CA GLY A 61 6.10 13.60 -11.90
C GLY A 61 5.84 12.11 -12.17
N HIS A 62 6.75 11.48 -12.92
CA HIS A 62 6.67 10.08 -13.36
C HIS A 62 7.61 9.18 -12.57
N ASP A 63 7.60 7.88 -12.88
CA ASP A 63 8.53 6.86 -12.36
C ASP A 63 8.37 6.61 -10.85
N LYS A 64 7.17 6.81 -10.34
CA LYS A 64 6.81 6.49 -8.94
C LYS A 64 6.09 5.13 -8.88
N LEU A 65 6.10 4.51 -7.71
CA LEU A 65 5.28 3.33 -7.43
C LEU A 65 4.12 3.73 -6.49
N PHE A 66 2.91 3.46 -6.96
CA PHE A 66 1.68 3.55 -6.15
C PHE A 66 1.32 2.14 -5.70
N TYR A 67 1.41 1.88 -4.41
CA TYR A 67 1.10 0.59 -3.81
C TYR A 67 -0.14 0.70 -2.93
N ASP A 68 -1.13 -0.14 -3.14
CA ASP A 68 -2.32 -0.20 -2.28
C ASP A 68 -2.36 -1.54 -1.54
N VAL A 69 -2.54 -1.54 -0.23
CA VAL A 69 -2.71 -2.80 0.53
C VAL A 69 -4.06 -3.47 0.25
N ILE A 70 -5.01 -2.74 -0.34
CA ILE A 70 -6.29 -3.27 -0.79
C ILE A 70 -6.07 -4.11 -2.04
N TYR A 71 -6.68 -5.29 -2.12
CA TYR A 71 -6.65 -6.16 -3.30
C TYR A 71 -8.03 -6.39 -3.91
N ASN A 72 -9.09 -6.13 -3.16
CA ASN A 72 -10.46 -6.13 -3.65
C ASN A 72 -11.16 -4.81 -3.21
N PRO A 73 -11.53 -3.94 -4.17
CA PRO A 73 -11.40 -4.07 -5.62
C PRO A 73 -9.95 -4.14 -6.11
N GLN A 74 -9.71 -4.77 -7.27
CA GLN A 74 -8.35 -4.92 -7.84
C GLN A 74 -7.70 -3.59 -8.22
N GLU A 75 -8.48 -2.61 -8.64
CA GLU A 75 -8.03 -1.26 -8.97
C GLU A 75 -8.84 -0.23 -8.16
N THR A 76 -8.26 0.27 -7.09
CA THR A 76 -8.86 1.34 -6.28
C THR A 76 -8.75 2.69 -6.99
N PRO A 77 -9.55 3.72 -6.61
CA PRO A 77 -9.38 5.08 -7.11
C PRO A 77 -7.95 5.62 -6.95
N PHE A 78 -7.25 5.24 -5.89
CA PHE A 78 -5.86 5.60 -5.65
C PHE A 78 -4.92 5.03 -6.73
N LEU A 79 -5.02 3.72 -7.02
CA LEU A 79 -4.22 3.08 -8.06
C LEU A 79 -4.56 3.62 -9.44
N LYS A 80 -5.85 3.84 -9.72
CA LYS A 80 -6.31 4.44 -10.97
C LYS A 80 -5.68 5.82 -11.19
N THR A 81 -5.61 6.65 -10.15
CA THR A 81 -4.95 7.96 -10.22
C THR A 81 -3.47 7.81 -10.54
N GLY A 82 -2.74 6.93 -9.84
CA GLY A 82 -1.32 6.67 -10.11
C GLY A 82 -1.07 6.28 -11.57
N LYS A 83 -1.90 5.37 -12.08
CA LYS A 83 -1.83 4.89 -13.47
C LYS A 83 -2.12 5.99 -14.50
N GLN A 84 -3.12 6.83 -14.26
CA GLN A 84 -3.45 7.97 -15.12
C GLN A 84 -2.32 9.00 -15.20
N LEU A 85 -1.54 9.14 -14.12
CA LEU A 85 -0.35 9.99 -14.06
C LEU A 85 0.91 9.33 -14.63
N GLY A 86 0.81 8.14 -15.24
CA GLY A 86 1.92 7.44 -15.88
C GLY A 86 2.85 6.73 -14.91
N ASN A 87 2.40 6.44 -13.69
CA ASN A 87 3.17 5.75 -12.67
C ASN A 87 2.90 4.24 -12.66
N THR A 88 3.82 3.48 -12.07
CA THR A 88 3.63 2.05 -11.79
C THR A 88 2.64 1.88 -10.64
N THR A 89 1.77 0.89 -10.75
CA THR A 89 0.77 0.61 -9.72
C THR A 89 0.78 -0.87 -9.34
N GLU A 90 0.61 -1.17 -8.05
CA GLU A 90 0.54 -2.53 -7.53
C GLU A 90 -0.50 -2.59 -6.40
N ASN A 91 -1.33 -3.63 -6.38
CA ASN A 91 -2.29 -3.85 -5.30
C ASN A 91 -1.81 -4.86 -4.25
N GLY A 92 -2.58 -5.04 -3.18
CA GLY A 92 -2.22 -5.86 -2.03
C GLY A 92 -2.33 -7.38 -2.25
N LYS A 93 -2.71 -7.87 -3.44
CA LYS A 93 -2.98 -9.30 -3.66
C LYS A 93 -1.76 -10.18 -3.38
N THR A 94 -0.61 -9.80 -3.91
CA THR A 94 0.66 -10.53 -3.68
C THR A 94 1.02 -10.56 -2.20
N MET A 95 0.90 -9.44 -1.51
CA MET A 95 1.14 -9.35 -0.07
C MET A 95 0.16 -10.25 0.70
N PHE A 96 -1.12 -10.24 0.35
CA PHE A 96 -2.15 -11.07 0.97
C PHE A 96 -1.83 -12.56 0.86
N VAL A 97 -1.41 -13.03 -0.32
CA VAL A 97 -1.04 -14.43 -0.54
C VAL A 97 0.17 -14.83 0.30
N TYR A 98 1.21 -14.03 0.29
CA TYR A 98 2.44 -14.38 1.02
C TYR A 98 2.30 -14.28 2.53
N GLN A 99 1.52 -13.35 3.06
CA GLN A 99 1.25 -13.31 4.50
C GLN A 99 0.42 -14.52 4.96
N ALA A 100 -0.54 -14.97 4.13
CA ALA A 100 -1.30 -16.18 4.41
C ALA A 100 -0.42 -17.44 4.35
N LEU A 101 0.52 -17.50 3.40
CA LEU A 101 1.52 -18.58 3.31
C LEU A 101 2.35 -18.68 4.59
N GLU A 102 2.89 -17.56 5.07
CA GLU A 102 3.71 -17.56 6.28
C GLU A 102 2.89 -17.95 7.53
N ALA A 103 1.65 -17.46 7.65
CA ALA A 103 0.75 -17.88 8.72
C ALA A 103 0.47 -19.40 8.67
N PHE A 104 0.21 -19.94 7.48
CA PHE A 104 -0.04 -21.36 7.29
C PHE A 104 1.18 -22.22 7.68
N LYS A 105 2.39 -21.80 7.29
CA LYS A 105 3.64 -22.45 7.71
C LYS A 105 3.76 -22.51 9.23
N LEU A 106 3.50 -21.40 9.91
CA LEU A 106 3.60 -21.31 11.37
C LEU A 106 2.59 -22.24 12.08
N TRP A 107 1.37 -22.35 11.56
CA TRP A 107 0.32 -23.13 12.18
C TRP A 107 0.43 -24.63 11.93
N HIS A 108 0.87 -24.99 10.71
CA HIS A 108 0.83 -26.39 10.24
C HIS A 108 2.22 -27.02 10.08
N ASN A 109 3.29 -26.24 10.18
CA ASN A 109 4.66 -26.66 9.87
C ASN A 109 4.78 -27.31 8.46
N ILE A 110 4.00 -26.83 7.50
CA ILE A 110 3.96 -27.26 6.10
C ILE A 110 4.16 -26.02 5.24
N GLU A 111 4.98 -26.15 4.21
CA GLU A 111 5.19 -25.11 3.20
C GLU A 111 4.35 -25.40 1.95
N PRO A 112 3.18 -24.76 1.77
CA PRO A 112 2.36 -24.94 0.59
C PRO A 112 3.03 -24.29 -0.63
N LYS A 113 2.81 -24.85 -1.82
CA LYS A 113 3.28 -24.26 -3.06
C LYS A 113 2.34 -23.15 -3.50
N VAL A 114 2.87 -21.95 -3.64
CA VAL A 114 2.17 -20.82 -4.27
C VAL A 114 2.37 -20.94 -5.78
N ASN A 115 1.27 -21.01 -6.53
CA ASN A 115 1.27 -21.07 -7.99
C ASN A 115 0.34 -20.02 -8.59
N THR A 116 0.37 -19.88 -9.91
CA THR A 116 -0.46 -18.92 -10.63
C THR A 116 -1.96 -19.15 -10.48
N ASP A 117 -2.40 -20.39 -10.23
CA ASP A 117 -3.81 -20.71 -10.11
C ASP A 117 -4.40 -20.18 -8.82
N LEU A 118 -3.61 -20.13 -7.73
CA LEU A 118 -3.98 -19.48 -6.48
C LEU A 118 -4.28 -17.99 -6.70
N PHE A 119 -3.45 -17.29 -7.49
CA PHE A 119 -3.68 -15.88 -7.80
C PHE A 119 -4.93 -15.65 -8.65
N LYS A 120 -5.24 -16.58 -9.59
CA LYS A 120 -6.45 -16.51 -10.40
C LYS A 120 -7.73 -16.68 -9.59
N LEU A 121 -7.70 -17.48 -8.52
CA LEU A 121 -8.86 -17.65 -7.63
C LEU A 121 -9.26 -16.30 -6.99
N LEU A 122 -8.31 -15.44 -6.69
CA LEU A 122 -8.53 -14.09 -6.13
C LEU A 122 -8.97 -13.05 -7.18
N ASP A 123 -8.94 -13.40 -8.47
CA ASP A 123 -9.39 -12.51 -9.56
C ASP A 123 -10.88 -12.66 -9.86
N ASN A 124 -11.53 -13.70 -9.33
CA ASN A 124 -12.92 -14.05 -9.65
C ASN A 124 -13.92 -13.63 -8.55
N ASP A 125 -13.47 -12.94 -7.50
CA ASP A 125 -14.30 -12.37 -6.44
C ASP A 125 -14.47 -10.80 -6.66
#